data_2a6d553680c5e37c2ac02c947c319ccf
#
_entry.id   2a6d553680c5e37c2ac02c947c319ccf
#
_cell.length_a   1.000
_cell.length_b   1.000
_cell.length_c   1.000
_cell.angle_alpha   90.00
_cell.angle_beta   90.00
_cell.angle_gamma   90.00
#
_symmetry.space_group_name_H-M   'P 1'
#
loop_
_entity.id
_entity.type
_entity.pdbx_description
1 polymer ?
#
loop_
_entity_poly.entity_id
_entity_poly.type
_entity_poly.pdbx_seq_one_letter_code
_entity_poly.pdbx_strand_id
1 'polypeptide(L)'
;QVVVGEQFRLSYIVTTQKVKDFRAPSIKGFDVLMGPSRSQQSSTQIVNGNVTSTSSITFTYILMANNAGEYTIPGASIIADGDQMVSNSVKIKVLPQDQGGNSGQNNSSSGSIHSSSGTSVSNQDLFIMASASKTNVYEQEAFVLTYKIYTRESNLQLNNAKLPDFKGFHSQEIEMTTNARWTPEHYQGRNYYTTVYRQFVLFPQQSGKLYIDPAQFQ
;
A
#
# COMPACT_ATOMS: atom_id res chain seq x y z
N GLN A 1 4.82 2.18 2.80
CA GLN A 1 5.72 1.03 2.91
C GLN A 1 6.55 0.95 1.64
N VAL A 2 7.81 0.50 1.76
CA VAL A 2 8.76 0.30 0.67
C VAL A 2 9.55 -0.98 0.93
N VAL A 3 10.20 -1.54 -0.07
CA VAL A 3 11.04 -2.74 0.04
C VAL A 3 12.52 -2.34 0.06
N VAL A 4 13.38 -3.13 0.71
CA VAL A 4 14.84 -2.95 0.65
C VAL A 4 15.31 -2.90 -0.80
N GLY A 5 16.10 -1.88 -1.15
CA GLY A 5 16.58 -1.61 -2.52
C GLY A 5 15.60 -0.84 -3.41
N GLU A 6 14.36 -0.62 -2.96
CA GLU A 6 13.38 0.16 -3.71
C GLU A 6 13.64 1.67 -3.56
N GLN A 7 13.50 2.38 -4.68
CA GLN A 7 13.59 3.83 -4.72
C GLN A 7 12.20 4.43 -4.50
N PHE A 8 12.12 5.43 -3.64
CA PHE A 8 10.87 6.13 -3.39
C PHE A 8 11.07 7.64 -3.29
N ARG A 9 9.98 8.37 -3.42
CA ARG A 9 9.97 9.82 -3.39
C ARG A 9 9.50 10.34 -2.04
N LEU A 10 10.29 11.25 -1.45
CA LEU A 10 9.92 12.05 -0.30
C LEU A 10 9.72 13.50 -0.75
N SER A 11 8.55 14.08 -0.49
CA SER A 11 8.24 15.45 -0.88
C SER A 11 7.80 16.28 0.32
N TYR A 12 8.39 17.46 0.47
CA TYR A 12 7.94 18.49 1.41
C TYR A 12 7.24 19.57 0.60
N ILE A 13 5.97 19.80 0.92
CA ILE A 13 5.12 20.78 0.24
C ILE A 13 4.79 21.90 1.20
N VAL A 14 5.02 23.13 0.76
CA VAL A 14 4.65 24.33 1.51
C VAL A 14 3.79 25.24 0.63
N THR A 15 2.65 25.68 1.17
CA THR A 15 1.73 26.58 0.48
C THR A 15 2.08 28.00 0.87
N THR A 16 2.99 28.62 0.11
CA THR A 16 3.43 30.02 0.27
C THR A 16 4.07 30.53 -1.00
N GLN A 17 4.17 31.83 -1.15
CA GLN A 17 4.85 32.46 -2.28
C GLN A 17 6.34 32.68 -2.03
N LYS A 18 6.75 32.82 -0.76
CA LYS A 18 8.12 33.18 -0.39
C LYS A 18 8.68 32.18 0.60
N VAL A 19 9.60 31.36 0.14
CA VAL A 19 10.33 30.40 0.95
C VAL A 19 11.80 30.78 1.00
N LYS A 20 12.35 30.82 2.20
CA LYS A 20 13.79 30.96 2.48
C LYS A 20 14.25 29.82 3.41
N ASP A 21 15.54 29.51 3.36
CA ASP A 21 16.23 28.62 4.32
C ASP A 21 15.56 27.27 4.55
N PHE A 22 15.21 26.57 3.48
CA PHE A 22 14.79 25.17 3.60
C PHE A 22 15.95 24.32 4.15
N ARG A 23 15.72 23.69 5.31
CA ARG A 23 16.65 22.77 5.96
C ARG A 23 16.02 21.40 6.05
N ALA A 24 16.59 20.45 5.28
CA ALA A 24 16.19 19.05 5.37
C ALA A 24 16.58 18.47 6.73
N PRO A 25 15.76 17.57 7.31
CA PRO A 25 16.15 16.80 8.46
C PRO A 25 17.23 15.79 8.13
N SER A 26 17.84 15.17 9.16
CA SER A 26 18.70 14.02 8.98
C SER A 26 17.84 12.82 8.51
N ILE A 27 18.09 12.34 7.30
CA ILE A 27 17.41 11.18 6.70
C ILE A 27 18.25 9.93 7.02
N LYS A 28 18.02 9.34 8.21
CA LYS A 28 18.74 8.14 8.64
C LYS A 28 18.05 6.87 8.13
N GLY A 29 18.83 5.87 7.72
CA GLY A 29 18.33 4.56 7.25
C GLY A 29 18.00 4.51 5.76
N PHE A 30 18.24 5.60 5.04
CA PHE A 30 18.00 5.71 3.59
C PHE A 30 19.18 6.38 2.92
N ASP A 31 19.52 5.95 1.71
CA ASP A 31 20.45 6.65 0.85
C ASP A 31 19.71 7.74 0.07
N VAL A 32 20.29 8.94 0.06
CA VAL A 32 19.77 10.05 -0.74
C VAL A 32 20.38 9.96 -2.14
N LEU A 33 19.61 9.46 -3.09
CA LEU A 33 20.06 9.32 -4.48
C LEU A 33 20.01 10.65 -5.24
N MET A 34 18.99 11.47 -4.93
CA MET A 34 18.80 12.78 -5.55
C MET A 34 18.05 13.73 -4.61
N GLY A 35 18.38 15.01 -4.69
CA GLY A 35 17.61 16.07 -4.03
C GLY A 35 18.42 16.98 -3.10
N PRO A 36 17.76 18.04 -2.60
CA PRO A 36 16.37 18.40 -2.92
C PRO A 36 16.23 19.04 -4.31
N SER A 37 15.31 18.57 -5.11
CA SER A 37 14.84 19.31 -6.27
C SER A 37 13.68 20.23 -5.88
N ARG A 38 13.73 21.50 -6.28
CA ARG A 38 12.67 22.47 -5.98
C ARG A 38 11.78 22.66 -7.19
N SER A 39 10.47 22.53 -7.02
CA SER A 39 9.47 22.93 -8.00
C SER A 39 8.49 23.91 -7.38
N GLN A 40 7.98 24.83 -8.18
CA GLN A 40 6.97 25.81 -7.76
C GLN A 40 5.79 25.73 -8.73
N GLN A 41 4.61 25.68 -8.14
CA GLN A 41 3.35 25.72 -8.85
C GLN A 41 2.51 26.86 -8.31
N SER A 42 1.97 27.69 -9.19
CA SER A 42 1.01 28.74 -8.86
C SER A 42 -0.28 28.52 -9.65
N SER A 43 -1.40 28.71 -8.97
CA SER A 43 -2.74 28.66 -9.57
C SER A 43 -3.48 29.94 -9.22
N THR A 44 -4.09 30.58 -10.22
CA THR A 44 -4.94 31.75 -10.02
C THR A 44 -6.35 31.40 -10.45
N GLN A 45 -7.28 31.59 -9.52
CA GLN A 45 -8.71 31.37 -9.75
C GLN A 45 -9.47 32.68 -9.62
N ILE A 46 -10.34 32.96 -10.56
CA ILE A 46 -11.23 34.14 -10.55
C ILE A 46 -12.66 33.63 -10.38
N VAL A 47 -13.29 33.99 -9.26
CA VAL A 47 -14.68 33.63 -8.95
C VAL A 47 -15.42 34.91 -8.60
N ASN A 48 -16.48 35.23 -9.35
CA ASN A 48 -17.32 36.43 -9.15
C ASN A 48 -16.51 37.74 -9.03
N GLY A 49 -15.45 37.88 -9.83
CA GLY A 49 -14.59 39.09 -9.81
C GLY A 49 -13.52 39.10 -8.71
N ASN A 50 -13.53 38.14 -7.80
CA ASN A 50 -12.49 37.96 -6.78
C ASN A 50 -11.36 37.06 -7.33
N VAL A 51 -10.15 37.57 -7.28
CA VAL A 51 -8.94 36.85 -7.69
C VAL A 51 -8.30 36.19 -6.49
N THR A 52 -8.24 34.85 -6.49
CA THR A 52 -7.51 34.08 -5.49
C THR A 52 -6.29 33.44 -6.16
N SER A 53 -5.10 33.76 -5.67
CA SER A 53 -3.85 33.15 -6.13
C SER A 53 -3.26 32.26 -5.04
N THR A 54 -3.03 31.00 -5.37
CA THR A 54 -2.39 30.03 -4.48
C THR A 54 -1.05 29.63 -5.09
N SER A 55 0.02 29.63 -4.31
CA SER A 55 1.33 29.16 -4.73
C SER A 55 1.78 28.07 -3.78
N SER A 56 2.36 27.02 -4.33
CA SER A 56 2.99 25.94 -3.56
C SER A 56 4.41 25.69 -4.05
N ILE A 57 5.30 25.46 -3.11
CA ILE A 57 6.70 25.08 -3.38
C ILE A 57 6.90 23.67 -2.84
N THR A 58 7.45 22.78 -3.68
CA THR A 58 7.72 21.39 -3.33
C THR A 58 9.21 21.12 -3.40
N PHE A 59 9.76 20.54 -2.33
CA PHE A 59 11.11 20.00 -2.26
C PHE A 59 11.06 18.49 -2.31
N THR A 60 11.69 17.89 -3.32
CA THR A 60 11.60 16.46 -3.58
C THR A 60 12.95 15.80 -3.46
N TYR A 61 12.99 14.67 -2.75
CA TYR A 61 14.11 13.74 -2.66
C TYR A 61 13.75 12.41 -3.29
N ILE A 62 14.72 11.76 -3.90
CA ILE A 62 14.66 10.34 -4.27
C ILE A 62 15.56 9.60 -3.28
N LEU A 63 14.95 8.68 -2.56
CA LEU A 63 15.59 7.89 -1.50
C LEU A 63 15.57 6.42 -1.86
N MET A 64 16.54 5.66 -1.35
CA MET A 64 16.58 4.20 -1.45
C MET A 64 16.66 3.60 -0.05
N ALA A 65 15.88 2.56 0.20
CA ALA A 65 15.85 1.86 1.47
C ALA A 65 16.99 0.83 1.55
N ASN A 66 17.83 0.87 2.59
CA ASN A 66 18.99 0.00 2.72
C ASN A 66 18.72 -1.25 3.55
N ASN A 67 17.95 -1.14 4.62
CA ASN A 67 17.68 -2.23 5.55
C ASN A 67 16.20 -2.26 5.92
N ALA A 68 15.67 -3.48 6.16
CA ALA A 68 14.32 -3.66 6.66
C ALA A 68 14.19 -3.08 8.08
N GLY A 69 13.02 -2.52 8.40
CA GLY A 69 12.72 -1.94 9.70
C GLY A 69 11.71 -0.81 9.64
N GLU A 70 11.49 -0.17 10.77
CA GLU A 70 10.63 1.01 10.88
C GLU A 70 11.51 2.24 11.11
N TYR A 71 11.35 3.23 10.25
CA TYR A 71 12.12 4.46 10.28
C TYR A 71 11.19 5.66 10.41
N THR A 72 11.64 6.66 11.16
CA THR A 72 10.95 7.94 11.24
C THR A 72 11.85 9.02 10.67
N ILE A 73 11.40 9.67 9.60
CA ILE A 73 12.05 10.86 9.05
C ILE A 73 11.46 12.07 9.78
N PRO A 74 12.27 12.86 10.47
CA PRO A 74 11.81 14.06 11.16
C PRO A 74 11.27 15.11 10.17
N GLY A 75 10.56 16.12 10.69
CA GLY A 75 10.11 17.25 9.90
C GLY A 75 11.27 18.11 9.39
N ALA A 76 11.13 18.65 8.18
CA ALA A 76 12.00 19.68 7.65
C ALA A 76 11.63 21.05 8.24
N SER A 77 12.61 21.94 8.40
CA SER A 77 12.38 23.32 8.81
C SER A 77 12.54 24.28 7.63
N ILE A 78 11.75 25.35 7.65
CA ILE A 78 11.68 26.32 6.57
C ILE A 78 11.32 27.69 7.14
N ILE A 79 11.77 28.77 6.50
CA ILE A 79 11.26 30.11 6.73
C ILE A 79 10.32 30.47 5.60
N ALA A 80 9.04 30.63 5.93
CA ALA A 80 7.98 30.98 5.00
C ALA A 80 7.33 32.30 5.43
N ASP A 81 7.31 33.28 4.53
CA ASP A 81 6.75 34.61 4.76
C ASP A 81 7.34 35.36 6.00
N GLY A 82 8.50 34.94 6.47
CA GLY A 82 9.19 35.49 7.66
C GLY A 82 9.09 34.63 8.91
N ASP A 83 8.19 33.65 8.93
CA ASP A 83 7.97 32.76 10.06
C ASP A 83 8.69 31.41 9.88
N GLN A 84 9.21 30.89 10.98
CA GLN A 84 9.80 29.56 10.99
C GLN A 84 8.71 28.50 11.12
N MET A 85 8.66 27.59 10.15
CA MET A 85 7.73 26.46 10.11
C MET A 85 8.48 25.14 10.09
N VAL A 86 7.86 24.10 10.68
CA VAL A 86 8.38 22.73 10.66
C VAL A 86 7.30 21.81 10.14
N SER A 87 7.68 20.95 9.18
CA SER A 87 6.74 19.95 8.65
C SER A 87 6.48 18.84 9.67
N ASN A 88 5.45 18.01 9.40
CA ASN A 88 5.25 16.75 10.13
C ASN A 88 6.40 15.78 9.89
N SER A 89 6.59 14.84 10.82
CA SER A 89 7.43 13.65 10.64
C SER A 89 6.69 12.58 9.85
N VAL A 90 7.44 11.70 9.16
CA VAL A 90 6.87 10.60 8.37
C VAL A 90 7.46 9.27 8.86
N LYS A 91 6.59 8.31 9.19
CA LYS A 91 6.99 6.94 9.50
C LYS A 91 6.98 6.09 8.23
N ILE A 92 8.08 5.38 7.98
CA ILE A 92 8.26 4.51 6.82
C ILE A 92 8.60 3.11 7.32
N LYS A 93 7.80 2.13 6.93
CA LYS A 93 8.09 0.72 7.15
C LYS A 93 8.79 0.18 5.91
N VAL A 94 10.02 -0.30 6.10
CA VAL A 94 10.82 -0.96 5.06
C VAL A 94 10.69 -2.46 5.22
N LEU A 95 10.19 -3.13 4.20
CA LEU A 95 10.03 -4.57 4.15
C LEU A 95 11.32 -5.24 3.67
N PRO A 96 11.65 -6.45 4.14
CA PRO A 96 12.81 -7.19 3.64
C PRO A 96 12.65 -7.52 2.16
N GLN A 97 13.77 -7.77 1.50
CA GLN A 97 13.78 -8.25 0.12
C GLN A 97 13.29 -9.69 0.06
N ASP A 98 12.69 -10.10 -1.08
CA ASP A 98 12.20 -11.47 -1.27
C ASP A 98 13.32 -12.50 -1.06
N GLN A 99 13.10 -13.48 -0.20
CA GLN A 99 13.98 -14.62 0.00
C GLN A 99 13.73 -15.72 -1.04
N GLY A 100 13.83 -15.45 -2.32
CA GLY A 100 13.51 -16.47 -3.31
C GLY A 100 13.59 -16.06 -4.77
N GLY A 101 14.20 -14.93 -5.06
CA GLY A 101 14.51 -14.52 -6.43
C GLY A 101 15.96 -14.86 -6.76
N ASN A 102 16.27 -16.09 -7.12
CA ASN A 102 17.48 -16.35 -7.88
C ASN A 102 17.34 -15.63 -9.21
N SER A 103 18.00 -14.51 -9.35
CA SER A 103 18.16 -13.79 -10.61
C SER A 103 18.82 -14.73 -11.60
N GLY A 104 18.00 -15.47 -12.35
CA GLY A 104 18.44 -16.28 -13.47
C GLY A 104 19.12 -15.37 -14.46
N GLN A 105 20.44 -15.47 -14.46
CA GLN A 105 21.37 -14.98 -15.44
C GLN A 105 20.90 -15.34 -16.83
N ASN A 106 20.80 -14.34 -17.70
CA ASN A 106 20.63 -14.47 -19.14
C ASN A 106 21.36 -15.69 -19.70
N ASN A 107 20.64 -16.58 -20.34
CA ASN A 107 21.19 -17.35 -21.41
C ASN A 107 20.26 -17.29 -22.63
N SER A 108 20.69 -16.52 -23.60
CA SER A 108 20.09 -16.44 -24.91
C SER A 108 20.21 -17.79 -25.61
N SER A 109 19.10 -18.43 -25.91
CA SER A 109 19.08 -19.37 -27.05
C SER A 109 17.69 -19.35 -27.69
N SER A 110 17.74 -19.04 -28.95
CA SER A 110 16.69 -19.03 -29.95
C SER A 110 15.87 -20.34 -29.96
N GLY A 111 14.58 -20.22 -30.18
CA GLY A 111 13.85 -21.34 -30.80
C GLY A 111 12.41 -21.48 -30.33
N SER A 112 11.53 -21.17 -31.27
CA SER A 112 10.19 -21.75 -31.45
C SER A 112 9.02 -21.12 -30.74
N ILE A 113 8.27 -20.40 -31.54
CA ILE A 113 6.88 -19.99 -31.40
C ILE A 113 6.01 -21.20 -31.07
N HIS A 114 5.42 -21.21 -29.87
CA HIS A 114 4.18 -21.96 -29.64
C HIS A 114 3.23 -21.04 -28.88
N SER A 115 2.24 -20.59 -29.61
CA SER A 115 1.02 -20.02 -29.07
C SER A 115 0.34 -21.05 -28.17
N SER A 116 0.23 -20.78 -26.90
CA SER A 116 -0.83 -21.34 -26.06
C SER A 116 -1.05 -20.43 -24.88
N SER A 117 -2.07 -19.65 -25.01
CA SER A 117 -3.08 -19.23 -24.04
C SER A 117 -2.92 -19.80 -22.63
N GLY A 118 -2.94 -18.89 -21.67
CA GLY A 118 -3.15 -19.19 -20.27
C GLY A 118 -1.84 -19.26 -19.48
N THR A 119 -1.39 -18.11 -19.05
CA THR A 119 -0.40 -18.03 -17.97
C THR A 119 -1.06 -18.63 -16.73
N SER A 120 -0.74 -19.88 -16.40
CA SER A 120 -1.15 -20.47 -15.14
C SER A 120 -0.43 -19.71 -14.01
N VAL A 121 -1.14 -18.82 -13.37
CA VAL A 121 -0.65 -18.11 -12.19
C VAL A 121 -0.38 -19.16 -11.10
N SER A 122 0.84 -19.20 -10.59
CA SER A 122 1.20 -20.09 -9.50
C SER A 122 0.41 -19.71 -8.25
N ASN A 123 -0.06 -20.70 -7.48
CA ASN A 123 -0.66 -20.46 -6.16
C ASN A 123 0.28 -19.75 -5.17
N GLN A 124 1.56 -19.60 -5.53
CA GLN A 124 2.54 -18.82 -4.79
C GLN A 124 2.57 -17.34 -5.21
N ASP A 125 2.06 -16.99 -6.38
CA ASP A 125 2.08 -15.64 -6.92
C ASP A 125 0.73 -14.92 -6.77
N LEU A 126 -0.34 -15.71 -6.59
CA LEU A 126 -1.68 -15.21 -6.32
C LEU A 126 -2.40 -16.15 -5.35
N PHE A 127 -2.89 -15.61 -4.24
CA PHE A 127 -3.78 -16.33 -3.32
C PHE A 127 -4.68 -15.36 -2.56
N ILE A 128 -5.73 -15.90 -1.97
CA ILE A 128 -6.66 -15.16 -1.13
C ILE A 128 -6.64 -15.77 0.27
N MET A 129 -6.48 -14.93 1.27
CA MET A 129 -6.48 -15.31 2.67
C MET A 129 -7.76 -14.83 3.34
N ALA A 130 -8.43 -15.74 4.03
CA ALA A 130 -9.50 -15.40 4.96
C ALA A 130 -8.95 -15.29 6.37
N SER A 131 -9.24 -14.20 7.05
CA SER A 131 -8.83 -13.97 8.43
C SER A 131 -10.00 -13.50 9.27
N ALA A 132 -10.17 -14.09 10.46
CA ALA A 132 -11.15 -13.67 11.45
C ALA A 132 -10.48 -12.78 12.51
N SER A 133 -11.12 -11.69 12.89
CA SER A 133 -10.62 -10.79 13.94
C SER A 133 -10.55 -11.46 15.31
N LYS A 134 -11.41 -12.48 15.55
CA LYS A 134 -11.45 -13.33 16.75
C LYS A 134 -11.79 -14.75 16.34
N THR A 135 -11.20 -15.73 17.00
CA THR A 135 -11.49 -17.16 16.80
C THR A 135 -12.29 -17.78 17.95
N ASN A 136 -12.30 -17.12 19.10
CA ASN A 136 -13.12 -17.46 20.25
C ASN A 136 -14.04 -16.29 20.55
N VAL A 137 -15.33 -16.51 20.41
CA VAL A 137 -16.39 -15.51 20.57
C VAL A 137 -17.57 -16.13 21.31
N TYR A 138 -18.34 -15.29 21.98
CA TYR A 138 -19.62 -15.71 22.54
C TYR A 138 -20.71 -15.78 21.47
N GLU A 139 -21.79 -16.49 21.74
CA GLU A 139 -23.00 -16.45 20.93
C GLU A 139 -23.49 -15.01 20.81
N GLN A 140 -23.87 -14.58 19.59
CA GLN A 140 -24.24 -13.19 19.23
C GLN A 140 -23.10 -12.16 19.33
N GLU A 141 -21.89 -12.53 19.70
CA GLU A 141 -20.76 -11.60 19.69
C GLU A 141 -20.26 -11.38 18.26
N ALA A 142 -20.16 -10.12 17.87
CA ALA A 142 -19.67 -9.75 16.55
C ALA A 142 -18.17 -9.98 16.37
N PHE A 143 -17.78 -10.55 15.24
CA PHE A 143 -16.39 -10.53 14.76
C PHE A 143 -16.34 -10.26 13.27
N VAL A 144 -15.18 -9.78 12.79
CA VAL A 144 -14.99 -9.44 11.37
C VAL A 144 -14.24 -10.57 10.68
N LEU A 145 -14.80 -11.04 9.57
CA LEU A 145 -14.14 -11.91 8.60
C LEU A 145 -13.67 -11.08 7.43
N THR A 146 -12.38 -11.15 7.09
CA THR A 146 -11.78 -10.40 6.00
C THR A 146 -11.21 -11.36 4.96
N TYR A 147 -11.60 -11.21 3.70
CA TYR A 147 -10.95 -11.83 2.56
C TYR A 147 -9.97 -10.83 1.95
N LYS A 148 -8.68 -11.20 1.95
CA LYS A 148 -7.58 -10.37 1.47
C LYS A 148 -6.86 -11.05 0.34
N ILE A 149 -6.67 -10.34 -0.78
CA ILE A 149 -5.94 -10.81 -1.94
C ILE A 149 -4.47 -10.50 -1.75
N TYR A 150 -3.63 -11.47 -2.07
CA TYR A 150 -2.18 -11.35 -2.18
C TYR A 150 -1.77 -11.66 -3.61
N THR A 151 -1.11 -10.72 -4.28
CA THR A 151 -0.67 -10.90 -5.67
C THR A 151 0.71 -10.32 -5.91
N ARG A 152 1.43 -10.95 -6.83
CA ARG A 152 2.66 -10.40 -7.42
C ARG A 152 2.41 -9.92 -8.86
N GLU A 153 1.23 -10.22 -9.39
CA GLU A 153 0.81 -9.83 -10.72
C GLU A 153 0.22 -8.42 -10.74
N SER A 154 0.60 -7.63 -11.75
CA SER A 154 0.13 -6.24 -11.90
C SER A 154 -1.27 -6.12 -12.53
N ASN A 155 -1.71 -7.14 -13.27
CA ASN A 155 -2.98 -7.15 -14.01
C ASN A 155 -3.88 -8.28 -13.51
N LEU A 156 -4.51 -8.08 -12.35
CA LEU A 156 -5.44 -9.05 -11.79
C LEU A 156 -6.88 -8.69 -12.15
N GLN A 157 -7.61 -9.65 -12.76
CA GLN A 157 -9.05 -9.58 -12.95
C GLN A 157 -9.70 -10.77 -12.25
N LEU A 158 -10.56 -10.48 -11.28
CA LEU A 158 -11.41 -11.47 -10.63
C LEU A 158 -12.75 -11.54 -11.35
N ASN A 159 -13.00 -12.62 -12.06
CA ASN A 159 -14.21 -12.78 -12.88
C ASN A 159 -15.39 -13.29 -12.05
N ASN A 160 -15.16 -14.25 -11.17
CA ASN A 160 -16.18 -14.86 -10.33
C ASN A 160 -15.64 -15.16 -8.94
N ALA A 161 -16.46 -14.89 -7.92
CA ALA A 161 -16.21 -15.32 -6.55
C ALA A 161 -17.46 -15.95 -5.98
N LYS A 162 -17.35 -17.20 -5.53
CA LYS A 162 -18.40 -17.89 -4.78
C LYS A 162 -18.02 -17.93 -3.32
N LEU A 163 -18.65 -17.09 -2.53
CA LEU A 163 -18.50 -17.04 -1.09
C LEU A 163 -19.36 -18.11 -0.42
N PRO A 164 -18.98 -18.61 0.78
CA PRO A 164 -19.78 -19.56 1.54
C PRO A 164 -21.06 -18.92 2.10
N ASP A 165 -22.04 -19.75 2.42
CA ASP A 165 -23.33 -19.30 2.99
C ASP A 165 -23.26 -18.95 4.48
N PHE A 166 -22.08 -18.96 5.12
CA PHE A 166 -21.85 -18.70 6.55
C PHE A 166 -22.82 -19.43 7.48
N LYS A 167 -23.00 -20.74 7.26
CA LYS A 167 -23.91 -21.58 8.07
C LYS A 167 -23.62 -21.48 9.56
N GLY A 168 -24.67 -21.19 10.35
CA GLY A 168 -24.55 -20.99 11.80
C GLY A 168 -24.16 -19.56 12.21
N PHE A 169 -24.06 -18.65 11.25
CA PHE A 169 -23.81 -17.23 11.49
C PHE A 169 -24.88 -16.36 10.85
N HIS A 170 -25.26 -15.32 11.53
CA HIS A 170 -25.86 -14.17 10.87
C HIS A 170 -24.72 -13.32 10.28
N SER A 171 -24.81 -12.96 9.01
CA SER A 171 -23.74 -12.23 8.30
C SER A 171 -24.24 -10.91 7.77
N GLN A 172 -23.40 -9.89 7.88
CA GLN A 172 -23.61 -8.58 7.27
C GLN A 172 -22.35 -8.19 6.50
N GLU A 173 -22.49 -7.94 5.21
CA GLU A 173 -21.35 -7.45 4.40
C GLU A 173 -21.06 -5.99 4.74
N ILE A 174 -19.77 -5.66 4.89
CA ILE A 174 -19.32 -4.29 5.07
C ILE A 174 -19.11 -3.69 3.67
N GLU A 175 -19.87 -2.66 3.36
CA GLU A 175 -19.68 -1.91 2.11
C GLU A 175 -18.27 -1.29 2.07
N MET A 176 -17.52 -1.64 1.04
CA MET A 176 -16.19 -1.09 0.82
C MET A 176 -16.22 -0.08 -0.31
N THR A 177 -15.44 1.00 -0.17
CA THR A 177 -15.28 1.98 -1.24
C THR A 177 -14.67 1.32 -2.48
N THR A 178 -15.20 1.64 -3.65
CA THR A 178 -14.90 1.02 -4.95
C THR A 178 -13.42 1.10 -5.39
N ASN A 179 -12.62 1.92 -4.72
CA ASN A 179 -11.20 2.09 -5.03
C ASN A 179 -10.35 1.11 -4.22
N ALA A 180 -10.08 -0.06 -4.80
CA ALA A 180 -9.13 -1.01 -4.22
C ALA A 180 -7.75 -0.36 -4.06
N ARG A 181 -7.33 -0.15 -2.82
CA ARG A 181 -6.01 0.39 -2.50
C ARG A 181 -5.03 -0.75 -2.29
N TRP A 182 -4.13 -0.92 -3.24
CA TRP A 182 -3.07 -1.91 -3.13
C TRP A 182 -1.95 -1.42 -2.21
N THR A 183 -1.54 -2.27 -1.28
CA THR A 183 -0.45 -2.00 -0.34
C THR A 183 0.58 -3.12 -0.38
N PRO A 184 1.88 -2.83 -0.41
CA PRO A 184 2.90 -3.86 -0.32
C PRO A 184 2.92 -4.49 1.08
N GLU A 185 3.06 -5.81 1.13
CA GLU A 185 3.13 -6.59 2.37
C GLU A 185 4.09 -7.75 2.21
N HIS A 186 4.92 -7.99 3.23
CA HIS A 186 5.82 -9.13 3.26
C HIS A 186 5.13 -10.31 3.97
N TYR A 187 5.01 -11.44 3.29
CA TYR A 187 4.39 -12.65 3.79
C TYR A 187 5.20 -13.89 3.39
N GLN A 188 5.56 -14.74 4.37
CA GLN A 188 6.33 -15.98 4.16
C GLN A 188 7.57 -15.83 3.28
N GLY A 189 8.38 -14.78 3.54
CA GLY A 189 9.64 -14.53 2.82
C GLY A 189 9.49 -13.88 1.45
N ARG A 190 8.28 -13.46 1.04
CA ARG A 190 8.00 -12.82 -0.26
C ARG A 190 7.19 -11.55 -0.11
N ASN A 191 7.36 -10.65 -1.06
CA ASN A 191 6.59 -9.42 -1.12
C ASN A 191 5.41 -9.56 -2.07
N TYR A 192 4.25 -9.10 -1.62
CA TYR A 192 2.99 -9.11 -2.35
C TYR A 192 2.38 -7.74 -2.35
N TYR A 193 1.62 -7.42 -3.39
CA TYR A 193 0.62 -6.37 -3.33
C TYR A 193 -0.66 -6.96 -2.78
N THR A 194 -1.22 -6.30 -1.79
CA THR A 194 -2.40 -6.80 -1.09
C THR A 194 -3.52 -5.77 -1.11
N THR A 195 -4.74 -6.27 -1.19
CA THR A 195 -5.95 -5.46 -1.01
C THR A 195 -7.02 -6.28 -0.30
N VAL A 196 -7.88 -5.60 0.44
CA VAL A 196 -9.07 -6.25 1.00
C VAL A 196 -10.10 -6.40 -0.10
N TYR A 197 -10.53 -7.64 -0.33
CA TYR A 197 -11.53 -7.97 -1.33
C TYR A 197 -12.95 -7.80 -0.79
N ARG A 198 -13.24 -8.42 0.38
CA ARG A 198 -14.53 -8.34 1.05
C ARG A 198 -14.37 -8.47 2.56
N GLN A 199 -15.29 -7.86 3.29
CA GLN A 199 -15.37 -7.98 4.74
C GLN A 199 -16.81 -8.24 5.16
N PHE A 200 -16.95 -9.10 6.18
CA PHE A 200 -18.24 -9.44 6.77
C PHE A 200 -18.18 -9.29 8.27
N VAL A 201 -19.20 -8.75 8.87
CA VAL A 201 -19.46 -8.89 10.30
C VAL A 201 -20.28 -10.15 10.48
N LEU A 202 -19.78 -11.09 11.28
CA LEU A 202 -20.43 -12.36 11.56
C LEU A 202 -20.83 -12.43 13.03
N PHE A 203 -22.03 -12.96 13.29
CA PHE A 203 -22.60 -13.17 14.61
C PHE A 203 -22.95 -14.65 14.75
N PRO A 204 -22.24 -15.44 15.60
CA PRO A 204 -22.59 -16.85 15.82
C PRO A 204 -24.02 -16.98 16.37
N GLN A 205 -24.79 -17.91 15.82
CA GLN A 205 -26.17 -18.14 16.22
C GLN A 205 -26.34 -19.32 17.19
N GLN A 206 -25.24 -20.01 17.45
CA GLN A 206 -25.23 -21.17 18.35
C GLN A 206 -23.85 -21.35 18.97
N SER A 207 -23.80 -21.99 20.15
CA SER A 207 -22.56 -22.35 20.81
C SER A 207 -21.91 -23.58 20.17
N GLY A 208 -20.60 -23.77 20.41
CA GLY A 208 -19.83 -24.91 19.93
C GLY A 208 -18.83 -24.54 18.85
N LYS A 209 -18.32 -25.52 18.11
CA LYS A 209 -17.41 -25.30 17.00
C LYS A 209 -18.20 -25.04 15.72
N LEU A 210 -18.06 -23.84 15.20
CA LEU A 210 -18.61 -23.44 13.90
C LEU A 210 -17.49 -23.36 12.87
N TYR A 211 -17.80 -23.76 11.65
CA TYR A 211 -16.87 -23.75 10.54
C TYR A 211 -17.37 -22.82 9.44
N ILE A 212 -16.45 -22.08 8.85
CA ILE A 212 -16.71 -21.29 7.66
C ILE A 212 -16.13 -22.07 6.50
N ASP A 213 -16.99 -22.45 5.55
CA ASP A 213 -16.60 -23.19 4.38
C ASP A 213 -15.64 -22.37 3.49
N PRO A 214 -14.76 -23.00 2.71
CA PRO A 214 -13.84 -22.27 1.83
C PRO A 214 -14.59 -21.53 0.72
N ALA A 215 -14.15 -20.31 0.44
CA ALA A 215 -14.58 -19.55 -0.74
C ALA A 215 -13.85 -20.03 -1.99
N GLN A 216 -14.50 -19.90 -3.15
CA GLN A 216 -13.93 -20.25 -4.46
C GLN A 216 -13.81 -18.96 -5.29
N PHE A 217 -12.66 -18.78 -5.94
CA PHE A 217 -12.34 -17.63 -6.78
C PHE A 217 -11.86 -18.10 -8.15
N GLN A 218 -12.28 -17.40 -9.21
CA GLN A 218 -11.91 -17.65 -10.60
C GLN A 218 -11.44 -16.35 -11.28
#